data_c488021dfaea8e0602c4b7ea55fd8650
#
_entry.id   c488021dfaea8e0602c4b7ea55fd8650
#
_cell.length_a   1.000
_cell.length_b   1.000
_cell.length_c   1.000
_cell.angle_alpha   90.00
_cell.angle_beta   90.00
_cell.angle_gamma   90.00
#
_symmetry.space_group_name_H-M   'P 1'
#
loop_
_entity.id
_entity.type
_entity.pdbx_description
1 polymer ?
#
loop_
_entity_poly.entity_id
_entity_poly.type
_entity_poly.pdbx_seq_one_letter_code
_entity_poly.pdbx_strand_id
1 'polypeptide(L)'
;MVRDGYYYGLALIAAAVLLGWLTSPAWAILPLLLAFFFLWFFRDPERGIPSEEGALVSPADGKVTDVSTVTVGQDKRLRVSIFLSVFDVHVNRSPIRGVIRDIRYQRGKFLDARSKDCAELNEQNIVTVEGDGQTVVFKQIAGLLARRIVFNPKVGDRLERGQRVGLIKFGSRTDVLLDPSARVSVKVGDRVRGGASILAYLPQPVALTAAGVASDERAH
;
A
#
# COMPACT_ATOMS: atom_id res chain seq x y z
N MET A 1 -13.89 5.06 7.41
CA MET A 1 -14.39 4.83 6.05
C MET A 1 -13.89 5.94 5.13
N VAL A 2 -13.60 5.63 3.87
CA VAL A 2 -13.18 6.62 2.87
C VAL A 2 -14.36 7.51 2.48
N ARG A 3 -14.13 8.82 2.22
CA ARG A 3 -15.20 9.79 1.88
C ARG A 3 -16.07 9.34 0.70
N ASP A 4 -15.46 8.74 -0.32
CA ASP A 4 -16.18 8.22 -1.49
C ASP A 4 -17.27 7.21 -1.12
N GLY A 5 -17.02 6.36 -0.11
CA GLY A 5 -18.00 5.39 0.37
C GLY A 5 -19.27 6.04 0.92
N TYR A 6 -19.13 7.16 1.63
CA TYR A 6 -20.30 7.93 2.11
C TYR A 6 -21.08 8.53 0.94
N TYR A 7 -20.40 9.14 -0.04
CA TYR A 7 -21.09 9.74 -1.19
C TYR A 7 -21.87 8.72 -2.01
N TYR A 8 -21.24 7.61 -2.37
CA TYR A 8 -21.91 6.55 -3.12
C TYR A 8 -23.02 5.88 -2.30
N GLY A 9 -22.77 5.58 -1.03
CA GLY A 9 -23.76 4.97 -0.15
C GLY A 9 -25.00 5.85 0.03
N LEU A 10 -24.82 7.14 0.37
CA LEU A 10 -25.93 8.08 0.55
C LEU A 10 -26.71 8.32 -0.74
N ALA A 11 -26.04 8.48 -1.87
CA ALA A 11 -26.71 8.66 -3.16
C ALA A 11 -27.57 7.44 -3.53
N LEU A 12 -27.06 6.23 -3.29
CA LEU A 12 -27.79 4.99 -3.57
C LEU A 12 -28.97 4.77 -2.59
N ILE A 13 -28.82 5.13 -1.32
CA ILE A 13 -29.91 5.10 -0.34
C ILE A 13 -31.00 6.08 -0.76
N ALA A 14 -30.64 7.32 -1.15
CA ALA A 14 -31.61 8.29 -1.63
C ALA A 14 -32.34 7.80 -2.89
N ALA A 15 -31.61 7.18 -3.83
CA ALA A 15 -32.21 6.56 -5.02
C ALA A 15 -33.17 5.41 -4.65
N ALA A 16 -32.80 4.58 -3.66
CA ALA A 16 -33.66 3.50 -3.19
C ALA A 16 -34.96 4.01 -2.60
N VAL A 17 -34.92 5.06 -1.76
CA VAL A 17 -36.10 5.70 -1.16
C VAL A 17 -36.99 6.28 -2.26
N LEU A 18 -36.40 7.01 -3.21
CA LEU A 18 -37.17 7.63 -4.30
C LEU A 18 -37.82 6.58 -5.20
N LEU A 19 -37.13 5.55 -5.61
CA LEU A 19 -37.66 4.47 -6.44
C LEU A 19 -38.75 3.69 -5.71
N GLY A 20 -38.55 3.36 -4.43
CA GLY A 20 -39.54 2.66 -3.61
C GLY A 20 -40.81 3.47 -3.42
N TRP A 21 -40.69 4.80 -3.29
CA TRP A 21 -41.82 5.72 -3.12
C TRP A 21 -42.61 5.95 -4.43
N LEU A 22 -41.87 6.15 -5.55
CA LEU A 22 -42.49 6.45 -6.86
C LEU A 22 -43.08 5.23 -7.56
N THR A 23 -42.56 4.03 -7.27
CA THR A 23 -42.95 2.80 -8.00
C THR A 23 -43.45 1.70 -7.04
N SER A 24 -42.55 0.86 -6.55
CA SER A 24 -42.81 -0.13 -5.54
C SER A 24 -41.58 -0.43 -4.69
N PRO A 25 -41.74 -0.93 -3.44
CA PRO A 25 -40.62 -1.28 -2.57
C PRO A 25 -39.63 -2.28 -3.18
N ALA A 26 -40.08 -3.12 -4.12
CA ALA A 26 -39.21 -4.09 -4.80
C ALA A 26 -38.07 -3.41 -5.59
N TRP A 27 -38.33 -2.25 -6.16
CA TRP A 27 -37.30 -1.50 -6.92
C TRP A 27 -36.25 -0.83 -6.03
N ALA A 28 -36.47 -0.69 -4.73
CA ALA A 28 -35.49 -0.20 -3.79
C ALA A 28 -34.42 -1.23 -3.46
N ILE A 29 -34.68 -2.54 -3.67
CA ILE A 29 -33.75 -3.62 -3.26
C ILE A 29 -32.38 -3.49 -3.93
N LEU A 30 -32.33 -3.32 -5.24
CA LEU A 30 -31.06 -3.24 -5.96
C LEU A 30 -30.19 -2.06 -5.54
N PRO A 31 -30.69 -0.81 -5.46
CA PRO A 31 -29.89 0.31 -4.96
C PRO A 31 -29.43 0.11 -3.50
N LEU A 32 -30.23 -0.51 -2.63
CA LEU A 32 -29.83 -0.83 -1.26
C LEU A 32 -28.70 -1.85 -1.20
N LEU A 33 -28.74 -2.90 -2.01
CA LEU A 33 -27.67 -3.89 -2.11
C LEU A 33 -26.37 -3.23 -2.61
N LEU A 34 -26.47 -2.35 -3.61
CA LEU A 34 -25.33 -1.58 -4.09
C LEU A 34 -24.80 -0.61 -3.02
N ALA A 35 -25.68 0.07 -2.28
CA ALA A 35 -25.28 0.94 -1.19
C ALA A 35 -24.49 0.17 -0.12
N PHE A 36 -25.01 -0.99 0.30
CA PHE A 36 -24.31 -1.87 1.24
C PHE A 36 -22.95 -2.31 0.70
N PHE A 37 -22.87 -2.71 -0.56
CA PHE A 37 -21.60 -3.10 -1.20
C PHE A 37 -20.60 -1.94 -1.18
N PHE A 38 -20.97 -0.72 -1.57
CA PHE A 38 -20.06 0.41 -1.59
C PHE A 38 -19.64 0.83 -0.18
N LEU A 39 -20.53 0.85 0.80
CA LEU A 39 -20.18 1.12 2.19
C LEU A 39 -19.19 0.10 2.73
N TRP A 40 -19.40 -1.18 2.41
CA TRP A 40 -18.49 -2.25 2.79
C TRP A 40 -17.16 -2.18 2.02
N PHE A 41 -17.16 -1.91 0.72
CA PHE A 41 -15.97 -1.82 -0.12
C PHE A 41 -15.03 -0.68 0.34
N PHE A 42 -15.57 0.48 0.65
CA PHE A 42 -14.82 1.65 1.11
C PHE A 42 -14.55 1.66 2.62
N ARG A 43 -14.70 0.52 3.29
CA ARG A 43 -14.38 0.41 4.70
C ARG A 43 -12.89 0.68 4.95
N ASP A 44 -12.60 1.27 6.10
CA ASP A 44 -11.23 1.62 6.53
C ASP A 44 -11.10 1.33 8.02
N PRO A 45 -10.84 0.08 8.39
CA PRO A 45 -10.75 -0.32 9.79
C PRO A 45 -9.49 0.26 10.46
N GLU A 46 -9.58 0.52 11.75
CA GLU A 46 -8.41 0.83 12.57
C GLU A 46 -7.44 -0.36 12.58
N ARG A 47 -6.14 -0.05 12.69
CA ARG A 47 -5.06 -1.04 12.63
C ARG A 47 -4.09 -0.83 13.79
N GLY A 48 -3.74 -1.90 14.48
CA GLY A 48 -2.60 -1.92 15.38
C GLY A 48 -1.31 -1.91 14.55
N ILE A 49 -0.61 -0.77 14.54
CA ILE A 49 0.64 -0.63 13.80
C ILE A 49 1.79 -1.19 14.64
N PRO A 50 2.58 -2.16 14.15
CA PRO A 50 3.75 -2.68 14.87
C PRO A 50 4.74 -1.57 15.21
N SER A 51 5.23 -1.55 16.44
CA SER A 51 6.23 -0.58 16.93
C SER A 51 7.67 -1.07 16.79
N GLU A 52 7.89 -2.30 16.39
CA GLU A 52 9.21 -2.93 16.28
C GLU A 52 10.13 -2.13 15.39
N GLU A 53 11.39 -1.98 15.81
CA GLU A 53 12.41 -1.27 15.04
C GLU A 53 12.74 -2.02 13.75
N GLY A 54 13.00 -1.27 12.69
CA GLY A 54 13.29 -1.83 11.36
C GLY A 54 12.10 -2.54 10.71
N ALA A 55 10.95 -2.69 11.38
CA ALA A 55 9.80 -3.34 10.79
C ALA A 55 9.22 -2.54 9.62
N LEU A 56 9.06 -3.20 8.49
CA LEU A 56 8.36 -2.72 7.32
C LEU A 56 7.01 -3.39 7.24
N VAL A 57 5.92 -2.60 7.24
CA VAL A 57 4.56 -3.12 7.22
C VAL A 57 3.98 -3.20 5.82
N SER A 58 2.96 -4.04 5.64
CA SER A 58 2.25 -4.16 4.38
C SER A 58 1.59 -2.83 3.99
N PRO A 59 1.76 -2.35 2.75
CA PRO A 59 1.06 -1.17 2.26
C PRO A 59 -0.42 -1.42 1.95
N ALA A 60 -0.86 -2.68 1.92
CA ALA A 60 -2.23 -3.05 1.53
C ALA A 60 -2.69 -4.34 2.20
N ASP A 61 -4.01 -4.54 2.24
CA ASP A 61 -4.61 -5.84 2.51
C ASP A 61 -4.51 -6.70 1.24
N GLY A 62 -4.33 -7.99 1.40
CA GLY A 62 -4.36 -8.90 0.24
C GLY A 62 -3.58 -10.19 0.44
N LYS A 63 -3.25 -10.81 -0.68
CA LYS A 63 -2.46 -12.05 -0.75
C LYS A 63 -1.09 -11.78 -1.36
N VAL A 64 -0.02 -12.22 -0.72
CA VAL A 64 1.34 -12.18 -1.27
C VAL A 64 1.39 -13.10 -2.49
N THR A 65 1.70 -12.54 -3.65
CA THR A 65 1.74 -13.27 -4.93
C THR A 65 3.15 -13.48 -5.46
N ASP A 66 4.11 -12.67 -5.01
CA ASP A 66 5.50 -12.80 -5.40
C ASP A 66 6.43 -12.30 -4.29
N VAL A 67 7.53 -13.02 -4.12
CA VAL A 67 8.70 -12.61 -3.32
C VAL A 67 9.92 -12.98 -4.16
N SER A 68 10.55 -12.00 -4.78
CA SER A 68 11.64 -12.22 -5.74
C SER A 68 12.65 -11.08 -5.74
N THR A 69 13.85 -11.37 -6.23
CA THR A 69 14.84 -10.32 -6.53
C THR A 69 14.62 -9.84 -7.96
N VAL A 70 14.52 -8.54 -8.13
CA VAL A 70 14.35 -7.87 -9.43
C VAL A 70 15.47 -6.87 -9.66
N THR A 71 15.75 -6.58 -10.92
CA THR A 71 16.71 -5.53 -11.30
C THR A 71 15.94 -4.25 -11.65
N VAL A 72 16.27 -3.15 -11.00
CA VAL A 72 15.69 -1.83 -11.26
C VAL A 72 16.84 -0.90 -11.66
N GLY A 73 16.93 -0.57 -12.94
CA GLY A 73 18.12 0.10 -13.48
C GLY A 73 19.34 -0.82 -13.38
N GLN A 74 20.35 -0.41 -12.61
CA GLN A 74 21.55 -1.20 -12.33
C GLN A 74 21.51 -1.92 -10.97
N ASP A 75 20.52 -1.60 -10.13
CA ASP A 75 20.42 -2.09 -8.76
C ASP A 75 19.56 -3.35 -8.66
N LYS A 76 20.00 -4.31 -7.84
CA LYS A 76 19.15 -5.42 -7.41
C LYS A 76 18.27 -4.94 -6.25
N ARG A 77 17.00 -5.30 -6.30
CA ARG A 77 16.01 -5.01 -5.24
C ARG A 77 15.22 -6.27 -4.92
N LEU A 78 14.90 -6.44 -3.66
CA LEU A 78 13.96 -7.46 -3.23
C LEU A 78 12.53 -6.93 -3.41
N ARG A 79 11.69 -7.66 -4.13
CA ARG A 79 10.30 -7.29 -4.37
C ARG A 79 9.36 -8.19 -3.59
N VAL A 80 8.40 -7.58 -2.89
CA VAL A 80 7.23 -8.26 -2.32
C VAL A 80 5.98 -7.70 -3.00
N SER A 81 5.20 -8.58 -3.63
CA SER A 81 3.98 -8.20 -4.36
C SER A 81 2.74 -8.70 -3.65
N ILE A 82 1.74 -7.84 -3.54
CA ILE A 82 0.49 -8.11 -2.83
C ILE A 82 -0.66 -7.82 -3.79
N PHE A 83 -1.47 -8.84 -4.05
CA PHE A 83 -2.70 -8.74 -4.83
C PHE A 83 -3.86 -8.41 -3.91
N LEU A 84 -4.60 -7.35 -4.23
CA LEU A 84 -5.82 -6.92 -3.56
C LEU A 84 -7.03 -7.42 -4.37
N SER A 85 -7.79 -8.33 -3.82
CA SER A 85 -9.08 -8.71 -4.40
C SER A 85 -10.13 -7.64 -4.11
N VAL A 86 -11.25 -7.66 -4.83
CA VAL A 86 -12.38 -6.73 -4.59
C VAL A 86 -12.95 -6.84 -3.16
N PHE A 87 -12.67 -7.94 -2.47
CA PHE A 87 -13.12 -8.20 -1.10
C PHE A 87 -12.17 -7.68 -0.02
N ASP A 88 -10.95 -7.29 -0.38
CA ASP A 88 -9.95 -6.76 0.55
C ASP A 88 -10.19 -5.26 0.84
N VAL A 89 -9.53 -4.72 1.86
CA VAL A 89 -9.55 -3.28 2.12
C VAL A 89 -8.62 -2.59 1.12
N HIS A 90 -9.15 -1.58 0.43
CA HIS A 90 -8.43 -0.93 -0.67
C HIS A 90 -7.64 0.32 -0.24
N VAL A 91 -7.71 0.71 1.03
CA VAL A 91 -6.89 1.80 1.58
C VAL A 91 -5.43 1.36 1.63
N ASN A 92 -4.57 2.16 1.02
CA ASN A 92 -3.13 1.95 1.06
C ASN A 92 -2.47 2.76 2.18
N ARG A 93 -1.41 2.20 2.74
CA ARG A 93 -0.71 2.75 3.89
C ARG A 93 0.79 2.81 3.63
N SER A 94 1.49 3.75 4.28
CA SER A 94 2.95 3.80 4.20
C SER A 94 3.58 2.56 4.81
N PRO A 95 4.51 1.88 4.11
CA PRO A 95 5.19 0.72 4.65
C PRO A 95 6.21 1.06 5.74
N ILE A 96 6.79 2.26 5.71
CA ILE A 96 7.76 2.75 6.69
C ILE A 96 7.42 4.17 7.12
N ARG A 97 8.05 4.65 8.18
CA ARG A 97 8.15 6.09 8.46
C ARG A 97 9.27 6.69 7.62
N GLY A 98 9.14 7.94 7.21
CA GLY A 98 10.17 8.61 6.41
C GLY A 98 9.64 9.81 5.65
N VAL A 99 10.48 10.36 4.79
CA VAL A 99 10.15 11.49 3.93
C VAL A 99 9.99 11.00 2.49
N ILE A 100 8.95 11.44 1.83
CA ILE A 100 8.74 11.15 0.41
C ILE A 100 9.78 11.92 -0.40
N ARG A 101 10.65 11.18 -1.12
CA ARG A 101 11.69 11.76 -1.98
C ARG A 101 11.26 11.92 -3.42
N ASP A 102 10.41 11.01 -3.89
CA ASP A 102 9.91 11.04 -5.26
C ASP A 102 8.53 10.42 -5.37
N ILE A 103 7.71 10.96 -6.27
CA ILE A 103 6.42 10.42 -6.67
C ILE A 103 6.36 10.47 -8.18
N ARG A 104 6.32 9.31 -8.82
CA ARG A 104 6.21 9.22 -10.27
C ARG A 104 4.97 8.46 -10.68
N TYR A 105 4.08 9.15 -11.38
CA TYR A 105 2.91 8.53 -12.00
C TYR A 105 3.27 8.06 -13.41
N GLN A 106 3.02 6.79 -13.70
CA GLN A 106 3.24 6.18 -14.99
C GLN A 106 1.91 5.75 -15.57
N ARG A 107 1.51 6.34 -16.69
CA ARG A 107 0.38 5.87 -17.48
C ARG A 107 0.69 4.50 -18.07
N GLY A 108 -0.32 3.64 -18.19
CA GLY A 108 -0.11 2.29 -18.67
C GLY A 108 -1.40 1.57 -19.04
N LYS A 109 -1.31 0.25 -19.12
CA LYS A 109 -2.43 -0.65 -19.42
C LYS A 109 -3.22 -0.98 -18.13
N PHE A 110 -4.28 -1.75 -18.29
CA PHE A 110 -5.12 -2.27 -17.21
C PHE A 110 -5.24 -3.81 -17.34
N LEU A 111 -4.09 -4.49 -17.33
CA LEU A 111 -4.02 -5.95 -17.34
C LEU A 111 -4.46 -6.52 -15.98
N ASP A 112 -4.78 -7.81 -15.94
CA ASP A 112 -5.04 -8.51 -14.67
C ASP A 112 -3.86 -8.31 -13.71
N ALA A 113 -4.15 -7.82 -12.52
CA ALA A 113 -3.15 -7.51 -11.50
C ALA A 113 -2.36 -8.74 -11.00
N ARG A 114 -2.81 -9.96 -11.33
CA ARG A 114 -2.12 -11.23 -11.06
C ARG A 114 -1.10 -11.59 -12.15
N SER A 115 -1.19 -10.98 -13.32
CA SER A 115 -0.23 -11.16 -14.41
C SER A 115 1.16 -10.67 -14.00
N LYS A 116 2.21 -11.33 -14.49
CA LYS A 116 3.60 -10.88 -14.28
C LYS A 116 3.85 -9.53 -14.97
N ASP A 117 3.28 -9.32 -16.14
CA ASP A 117 3.48 -8.14 -16.96
C ASP A 117 2.82 -6.88 -16.37
N CYS A 118 1.84 -7.04 -15.48
CA CYS A 118 1.15 -5.89 -14.87
C CYS A 118 2.09 -4.99 -14.07
N ALA A 119 3.16 -5.53 -13.50
CA ALA A 119 4.13 -4.77 -12.72
C ALA A 119 4.90 -3.72 -13.54
N GLU A 120 4.99 -3.91 -14.85
CA GLU A 120 5.72 -3.03 -15.77
C GLU A 120 4.78 -2.26 -16.70
N LEU A 121 3.73 -2.91 -17.17
CA LEU A 121 2.86 -2.37 -18.22
C LEU A 121 1.63 -1.62 -17.71
N ASN A 122 1.17 -1.92 -16.49
CA ASN A 122 -0.03 -1.26 -15.96
C ASN A 122 0.25 0.15 -15.48
N GLU A 123 -0.82 0.94 -15.49
CA GLU A 123 -0.84 2.24 -14.86
C GLU A 123 -0.47 2.13 -13.39
N GLN A 124 0.49 2.93 -12.94
CA GLN A 124 1.04 2.83 -11.59
C GLN A 124 1.50 4.17 -11.03
N ASN A 125 1.43 4.28 -9.72
CA ASN A 125 2.04 5.35 -8.95
C ASN A 125 3.22 4.77 -8.15
N ILE A 126 4.41 5.31 -8.38
CA ILE A 126 5.68 4.85 -7.80
C ILE A 126 6.11 5.88 -6.78
N VAL A 127 6.25 5.47 -5.53
CA VAL A 127 6.57 6.35 -4.42
C VAL A 127 7.86 5.89 -3.76
N THR A 128 8.83 6.79 -3.65
CA THR A 128 10.10 6.56 -2.96
C THR A 128 10.05 7.25 -1.60
N VAL A 129 10.22 6.48 -0.53
CA VAL A 129 10.29 6.97 0.85
C VAL A 129 11.65 6.66 1.42
N GLU A 130 12.27 7.66 2.03
CA GLU A 130 13.54 7.54 2.74
C GLU A 130 13.32 7.76 4.24
N GLY A 131 13.72 6.79 5.03
CA GLY A 131 13.62 6.83 6.48
C GLY A 131 14.56 5.85 7.16
N ASP A 132 15.07 6.21 8.33
CA ASP A 132 15.97 5.38 9.14
C ASP A 132 17.20 4.85 8.37
N GLY A 133 17.76 5.70 7.46
CA GLY A 133 18.89 5.35 6.62
C GLY A 133 18.61 4.36 5.48
N GLN A 134 17.33 4.07 5.24
CA GLN A 134 16.88 3.13 4.21
C GLN A 134 15.99 3.81 3.17
N THR A 135 16.07 3.33 1.93
CA THR A 135 15.19 3.75 0.84
C THR A 135 14.25 2.61 0.45
N VAL A 136 12.96 2.85 0.59
CA VAL A 136 11.90 1.92 0.22
C VAL A 136 11.09 2.52 -0.91
N VAL A 137 10.87 1.75 -1.96
CA VAL A 137 9.95 2.12 -3.03
C VAL A 137 8.69 1.27 -2.91
N PHE A 138 7.53 1.89 -2.89
CA PHE A 138 6.28 1.15 -3.01
C PHE A 138 5.47 1.65 -4.20
N LYS A 139 4.79 0.72 -4.84
CA LYS A 139 4.02 0.98 -6.06
C LYS A 139 2.55 0.67 -5.81
N GLN A 140 1.69 1.57 -6.24
CA GLN A 140 0.26 1.31 -6.43
C GLN A 140 0.05 0.98 -7.90
N ILE A 141 -0.42 -0.21 -8.21
CA ILE A 141 -0.55 -0.72 -9.58
C ILE A 141 -2.01 -1.00 -9.86
N ALA A 142 -2.56 -0.37 -10.89
CA ALA A 142 -3.92 -0.59 -11.35
C ALA A 142 -4.11 -2.04 -11.84
N GLY A 143 -5.36 -2.49 -11.83
CA GLY A 143 -5.75 -3.79 -12.36
C GLY A 143 -6.82 -3.66 -13.44
N LEU A 144 -7.42 -4.78 -13.85
CA LEU A 144 -8.42 -4.83 -14.91
C LEU A 144 -9.63 -3.94 -14.64
N LEU A 145 -10.15 -3.97 -13.40
CA LEU A 145 -11.28 -3.16 -12.96
C LEU A 145 -10.84 -1.86 -12.28
N ALA A 146 -9.65 -1.87 -11.70
CA ALA A 146 -9.06 -0.75 -10.98
C ALA A 146 -8.47 0.25 -11.98
N ARG A 147 -9.21 1.32 -12.25
CA ARG A 147 -8.79 2.38 -13.20
C ARG A 147 -8.48 3.70 -12.53
N ARG A 148 -8.43 3.75 -11.18
CA ARG A 148 -8.15 5.00 -10.46
C ARG A 148 -7.28 4.73 -9.25
N ILE A 149 -6.09 5.31 -9.30
CA ILE A 149 -5.15 5.38 -8.19
C ILE A 149 -5.32 6.74 -7.52
N VAL A 150 -5.51 6.75 -6.20
CA VAL A 150 -5.56 7.97 -5.39
C VAL A 150 -4.37 7.93 -4.45
N PHE A 151 -3.59 9.00 -4.46
CA PHE A 151 -2.48 9.21 -3.55
C PHE A 151 -2.53 10.66 -3.06
N ASN A 152 -2.59 10.88 -1.76
CA ASN A 152 -2.83 12.19 -1.19
C ASN A 152 -1.57 12.96 -0.80
N PRO A 153 -0.50 12.30 -0.28
CA PRO A 153 0.73 13.00 0.10
C PRO A 153 1.50 13.56 -1.09
N LYS A 154 2.43 14.47 -0.80
CA LYS A 154 3.28 15.14 -1.80
C LYS A 154 4.74 14.84 -1.52
N VAL A 155 5.61 15.10 -2.49
CA VAL A 155 7.06 15.07 -2.31
C VAL A 155 7.45 16.05 -1.21
N GLY A 156 8.29 15.61 -0.28
CA GLY A 156 8.70 16.34 0.92
C GLY A 156 7.85 16.05 2.17
N ASP A 157 6.65 15.48 2.02
CA ASP A 157 5.82 15.13 3.18
C ASP A 157 6.48 14.01 4.01
N ARG A 158 6.34 14.14 5.34
CA ARG A 158 6.74 13.11 6.29
C ARG A 158 5.60 12.14 6.52
N LEU A 159 5.87 10.87 6.38
CA LEU A 159 4.93 9.78 6.62
C LEU A 159 5.29 9.03 7.90
N GLU A 160 4.27 8.61 8.63
CA GLU A 160 4.41 7.61 9.68
C GLU A 160 4.18 6.20 9.12
N ARG A 161 4.80 5.19 9.73
CA ARG A 161 4.56 3.79 9.39
C ARG A 161 3.09 3.44 9.57
N GLY A 162 2.45 2.82 8.59
CA GLY A 162 1.03 2.48 8.61
C GLY A 162 0.08 3.66 8.37
N GLN A 163 0.59 4.88 8.17
CA GLN A 163 -0.23 6.05 7.82
C GLN A 163 -0.98 5.81 6.50
N ARG A 164 -2.26 6.21 6.46
CA ARG A 164 -3.09 6.18 5.25
C ARG A 164 -2.53 7.14 4.21
N VAL A 165 -2.26 6.65 3.00
CA VAL A 165 -1.68 7.47 1.92
C VAL A 165 -2.57 7.60 0.71
N GLY A 166 -3.53 6.69 0.56
CA GLY A 166 -4.44 6.70 -0.58
C GLY A 166 -5.21 5.41 -0.72
N LEU A 167 -5.68 5.13 -1.92
CA LEU A 167 -6.37 3.88 -2.26
C LEU A 167 -6.29 3.59 -3.76
N ILE A 168 -6.48 2.31 -4.12
CA ILE A 168 -6.68 1.88 -5.50
C ILE A 168 -8.07 1.26 -5.58
N LYS A 169 -8.95 1.77 -6.48
CA LYS A 169 -10.34 1.30 -6.56
C LYS A 169 -10.44 0.03 -7.42
N PHE A 170 -11.00 -1.06 -6.87
CA PHE A 170 -11.39 -2.34 -7.54
C PHE A 170 -10.26 -3.21 -8.10
N GLY A 171 -9.77 -4.18 -7.32
CA GLY A 171 -8.84 -5.22 -7.73
C GLY A 171 -7.52 -4.70 -8.29
N SER A 172 -6.46 -4.78 -7.51
CA SER A 172 -5.21 -4.09 -7.78
C SER A 172 -4.02 -4.87 -7.21
N ARG A 173 -2.85 -4.30 -7.37
CA ARG A 173 -1.61 -4.83 -6.79
C ARG A 173 -0.81 -3.72 -6.16
N THR A 174 -0.11 -4.04 -5.08
CA THR A 174 0.96 -3.20 -4.55
C THR A 174 2.26 -3.98 -4.56
N ASP A 175 3.34 -3.34 -5.01
CA ASP A 175 4.69 -3.88 -4.92
C ASP A 175 5.49 -3.04 -3.93
N VAL A 176 6.32 -3.71 -3.13
CA VAL A 176 7.31 -3.06 -2.27
C VAL A 176 8.69 -3.52 -2.71
N LEU A 177 9.58 -2.57 -2.98
CA LEU A 177 10.96 -2.80 -3.39
C LEU A 177 11.88 -2.40 -2.23
N LEU A 178 12.68 -3.34 -1.79
CA LEU A 178 13.53 -3.24 -0.62
C LEU A 178 15.00 -3.42 -1.00
N ASP A 179 15.89 -3.03 -0.10
CA ASP A 179 17.28 -3.44 -0.16
C ASP A 179 17.38 -4.98 -0.11
N PRO A 180 18.27 -5.61 -0.89
CA PRO A 180 18.45 -7.07 -0.88
C PRO A 180 18.85 -7.66 0.47
N SER A 181 19.41 -6.86 1.37
CA SER A 181 19.78 -7.27 2.73
C SER A 181 18.60 -7.32 3.70
N ALA A 182 17.40 -6.85 3.29
CA ALA A 182 16.21 -6.91 4.12
C ALA A 182 15.78 -8.37 4.38
N ARG A 183 15.45 -8.66 5.64
CA ARG A 183 14.96 -9.98 6.05
C ARG A 183 13.44 -10.07 5.85
N VAL A 184 13.00 -10.77 4.80
CA VAL A 184 11.58 -10.99 4.52
C VAL A 184 10.96 -11.92 5.57
N SER A 185 9.76 -11.59 6.04
CA SER A 185 8.99 -12.33 7.05
C SER A 185 7.73 -12.99 6.49
N VAL A 186 7.48 -12.85 5.19
CA VAL A 186 6.31 -13.42 4.52
C VAL A 186 6.73 -14.31 3.35
N LYS A 187 5.82 -15.19 2.92
CA LYS A 187 5.99 -16.04 1.74
C LYS A 187 4.82 -15.93 0.79
N VAL A 188 5.02 -16.37 -0.43
CA VAL A 188 3.94 -16.44 -1.44
C VAL A 188 2.79 -17.29 -0.90
N GLY A 189 1.59 -16.75 -0.99
CA GLY A 189 0.36 -17.36 -0.47
C GLY A 189 -0.15 -16.78 0.84
N ASP A 190 0.70 -16.10 1.61
CA ASP A 190 0.31 -15.49 2.88
C ASP A 190 -0.72 -14.37 2.67
N ARG A 191 -1.66 -14.25 3.62
CA ARG A 191 -2.57 -13.12 3.70
C ARG A 191 -2.00 -12.06 4.64
N VAL A 192 -1.98 -10.81 4.15
CA VAL A 192 -1.45 -9.66 4.88
C VAL A 192 -2.51 -8.57 5.03
N ARG A 193 -2.35 -7.75 6.06
CA ARG A 193 -3.23 -6.60 6.37
C ARG A 193 -2.42 -5.33 6.35
N GLY A 194 -2.88 -4.35 5.57
CA GLY A 194 -2.24 -3.04 5.42
C GLY A 194 -2.02 -2.34 6.77
N GLY A 195 -0.79 -1.93 7.02
CA GLY A 195 -0.37 -1.30 8.26
C GLY A 195 -0.14 -2.23 9.45
N ALA A 196 -0.67 -3.48 9.42
CA ALA A 196 -0.62 -4.37 10.57
C ALA A 196 0.32 -5.57 10.38
N SER A 197 0.43 -6.11 9.16
CA SER A 197 1.32 -7.25 8.90
C SER A 197 2.72 -6.78 8.58
N ILE A 198 3.73 -7.35 9.23
CA ILE A 198 5.14 -7.09 8.92
C ILE A 198 5.52 -7.91 7.70
N LEU A 199 6.04 -7.25 6.65
CA LEU A 199 6.52 -7.91 5.44
C LEU A 199 8.00 -8.26 5.53
N ALA A 200 8.77 -7.38 6.16
CA ALA A 200 10.22 -7.54 6.29
C ALA A 200 10.76 -6.71 7.45
N TYR A 201 11.99 -6.99 7.82
CA TYR A 201 12.80 -6.15 8.68
C TYR A 201 13.95 -5.55 7.85
N LEU A 202 14.07 -4.23 7.89
CA LEU A 202 15.16 -3.50 7.26
C LEU A 202 16.42 -3.59 8.13
N PRO A 203 17.60 -3.66 7.52
CA PRO A 203 18.85 -3.63 8.28
C PRO A 203 18.94 -2.29 9.03
N GLN A 204 19.34 -2.37 10.29
CA GLN A 204 19.62 -1.19 11.09
C GLN A 204 20.90 -0.52 10.57
N PRO A 205 20.97 0.82 10.51
CA PRO A 205 22.25 1.49 10.33
C PRO A 205 23.20 1.00 11.42
N VAL A 206 24.35 0.48 11.02
CA VAL A 206 25.40 0.15 12.00
C VAL A 206 25.74 1.47 12.70
N ALA A 207 25.39 1.60 13.98
CA ALA A 207 25.89 2.68 14.79
C ALA A 207 27.42 2.57 14.78
N LEU A 208 28.09 3.47 14.08
CA LEU A 208 29.52 3.65 14.22
C LEU A 208 29.75 4.02 15.67
N THR A 209 30.04 3.01 16.49
CA THR A 209 30.52 3.21 17.85
C THR A 209 31.76 4.07 17.73
N ALA A 210 31.66 5.31 18.19
CA ALA A 210 32.78 6.22 18.41
C ALA A 210 33.63 5.68 19.58
N ALA A 211 34.30 4.54 19.35
CA ALA A 211 35.24 3.94 20.26
C ALA A 211 36.56 3.73 19.51
N GLY A 212 37.36 4.79 19.43
CA GLY A 212 38.64 4.68 18.79
C GLY A 212 39.43 5.99 18.68
N VAL A 213 39.21 6.96 19.58
CA VAL A 213 40.20 8.07 19.72
C VAL A 213 40.32 8.40 21.22
N ALA A 214 40.99 7.57 21.96
CA ALA A 214 41.52 7.94 23.25
C ALA A 214 42.56 6.89 23.73
N SER A 215 43.70 6.84 23.13
CA SER A 215 44.91 6.33 23.79
C SER A 215 46.12 6.52 22.85
N ASP A 216 46.64 7.75 22.79
CA ASP A 216 48.07 7.93 22.59
C ASP A 216 48.48 9.39 22.89
N GLU A 217 48.41 9.74 24.17
CA GLU A 217 49.06 10.97 24.66
C GLU A 217 49.49 10.75 26.12
N ARG A 218 50.41 9.79 26.33
CA ARG A 218 51.28 9.76 27.51
C ARG A 218 52.50 8.90 27.21
N ALA A 219 53.49 9.48 26.58
CA ALA A 219 54.90 9.12 26.70
C ALA A 219 55.72 10.21 26.06
N HIS A 220 56.09 11.24 26.82
CA HIS A 220 57.44 11.83 26.92
C HIS A 220 57.41 12.94 27.95
#